data_cca1889d4cc6616e872dccdc196dd71e
#
_entry.id   cca1889d4cc6616e872dccdc196dd71e
#
_cell.length_a   1.000
_cell.length_b   1.000
_cell.length_c   1.000
_cell.angle_alpha   90.00
_cell.angle_beta   90.00
_cell.angle_gamma   90.00
#
_symmetry.space_group_name_H-M   'P 1'
#
loop_
_entity.id
_entity.type
_entity.pdbx_description
1 polymer ?
#
loop_
_entity_poly.entity_id
_entity_poly.type
_entity_poly.pdbx_seq_one_letter_code
_entity_poly.pdbx_strand_id
1 'polypeptide(L)'
;MEGALQEQWAGLVMVPMVEARLSAGTGSFETSADVVRHYAFREDFLRRKGSPSHMALLRVSGDSMEPRICHNDVVLVDQSQKDPVPGRIYAVSVEDLVYLKVVNAMPGRLILSSYNPAYPPIEACTTDQLADLVRIVGRAVWVGRELD
;
A
#
# COMPACT_ATOMS: atom_id res chain seq x y z
N MET A 1 -4.92 27.31 -26.35
CA MET A 1 -5.57 27.56 -25.04
C MET A 1 -6.54 26.46 -24.68
N GLU A 2 -7.48 26.14 -25.53
CA GLU A 2 -8.43 25.05 -25.27
C GLU A 2 -7.74 23.68 -25.17
N GLY A 3 -6.73 23.42 -26.00
CA GLY A 3 -5.96 22.17 -25.94
C GLY A 3 -5.22 21.98 -24.61
N ALA A 4 -4.65 23.06 -24.04
CA ALA A 4 -3.98 23.00 -22.76
C ALA A 4 -4.94 22.73 -21.60
N LEU A 5 -6.15 23.29 -21.64
CA LEU A 5 -7.19 23.02 -20.64
C LEU A 5 -7.69 21.58 -20.74
N GLN A 6 -7.86 21.06 -21.96
CA GLN A 6 -8.26 19.66 -22.16
C GLN A 6 -7.17 18.70 -21.67
N GLU A 7 -5.90 19.02 -21.86
CA GLU A 7 -4.79 18.22 -21.34
C GLU A 7 -4.78 18.19 -19.82
N GLN A 8 -5.13 19.31 -19.16
CA GLN A 8 -5.21 19.36 -17.69
C GLN A 8 -6.29 18.44 -17.11
N TRP A 9 -7.39 18.25 -17.85
CA TRP A 9 -8.51 17.43 -17.39
C TRP A 9 -8.50 16.02 -17.96
N ALA A 10 -7.75 15.78 -19.02
CA ALA A 10 -7.60 14.46 -19.60
C ALA A 10 -6.68 13.58 -18.73
N GLY A 11 -6.90 12.28 -18.76
CA GLY A 11 -6.01 11.34 -18.09
C GLY A 11 -6.09 11.34 -16.58
N LEU A 12 -7.28 11.55 -16.02
CA LEU A 12 -7.53 11.31 -14.61
C LEU A 12 -7.92 9.84 -14.41
N VAL A 13 -7.37 9.25 -13.35
CA VAL A 13 -7.69 7.88 -12.94
C VAL A 13 -8.28 7.95 -11.53
N MET A 14 -9.43 7.30 -11.36
CA MET A 14 -10.08 7.19 -10.06
C MET A 14 -9.56 5.96 -9.35
N VAL A 15 -8.84 6.17 -8.24
CA VAL A 15 -8.26 5.08 -7.44
C VAL A 15 -9.15 4.81 -6.24
N PRO A 16 -9.59 3.56 -6.04
CA PRO A 16 -10.51 3.24 -4.95
C PRO A 16 -9.80 3.15 -3.60
N MET A 17 -10.51 3.60 -2.56
CA MET A 17 -10.15 3.33 -1.16
C MET A 17 -10.62 1.93 -0.80
N VAL A 18 -9.74 1.13 -0.22
CA VAL A 18 -10.04 -0.25 0.18
C VAL A 18 -9.78 -0.44 1.67
N GLU A 19 -10.32 -1.54 2.21
CA GLU A 19 -10.06 -1.94 3.59
C GLU A 19 -8.65 -2.51 3.72
N ALA A 20 -8.03 -2.33 4.89
CA ALA A 20 -6.73 -2.92 5.21
C ALA A 20 -6.88 -4.41 5.54
N ARG A 21 -7.55 -5.14 4.67
CA ARG A 21 -7.86 -6.56 4.81
C ARG A 21 -8.00 -7.19 3.44
N LEU A 22 -7.52 -8.43 3.31
CA LEU A 22 -7.70 -9.21 2.09
C LEU A 22 -8.95 -10.09 2.20
N SER A 23 -9.67 -10.20 1.09
CA SER A 23 -10.81 -11.12 1.00
C SER A 23 -10.32 -12.56 1.07
N ALA A 24 -11.04 -13.38 1.83
CA ALA A 24 -10.70 -14.80 1.99
C ALA A 24 -10.71 -15.52 0.63
N GLY A 25 -9.62 -16.23 0.35
CA GLY A 25 -9.48 -17.07 -0.84
C GLY A 25 -9.07 -16.37 -2.12
N THR A 26 -9.18 -15.05 -2.23
CA THR A 26 -8.82 -14.31 -3.45
C THR A 26 -7.48 -13.57 -3.36
N GLY A 27 -7.06 -13.21 -2.15
CA GLY A 27 -5.87 -12.39 -1.94
C GLY A 27 -6.02 -10.94 -2.38
N SER A 28 -7.22 -10.52 -2.72
CA SER A 28 -7.54 -9.15 -3.11
C SER A 28 -8.00 -8.33 -1.91
N PHE A 29 -7.79 -7.01 -1.96
CA PHE A 29 -8.30 -6.12 -0.93
C PHE A 29 -9.83 -6.18 -0.84
N GLU A 30 -10.34 -6.17 0.38
CA GLU A 30 -11.77 -5.97 0.60
C GLU A 30 -12.15 -4.51 0.35
N THR A 31 -13.29 -4.30 -0.28
CA THR A 31 -13.89 -2.99 -0.42
C THR A 31 -14.98 -2.82 0.62
N SER A 32 -15.15 -1.56 1.10
CA SER A 32 -16.25 -1.25 2.01
C SER A 32 -17.59 -1.54 1.34
N ALA A 33 -18.51 -2.19 2.05
CA ALA A 33 -19.82 -2.57 1.53
C ALA A 33 -20.73 -1.36 1.24
N ASP A 34 -20.54 -0.24 1.95
CA ASP A 34 -21.50 0.86 1.95
C ASP A 34 -21.14 2.01 1.01
N VAL A 35 -19.87 2.42 0.98
CA VAL A 35 -19.42 3.53 0.12
C VAL A 35 -18.00 3.27 -0.32
N VAL A 36 -17.80 3.17 -1.62
CA VAL A 36 -16.45 3.14 -2.20
C VAL A 36 -16.04 4.58 -2.46
N ARG A 37 -15.05 5.06 -1.71
CA ARG A 37 -14.44 6.36 -1.97
C ARG A 37 -13.37 6.21 -3.03
N HIS A 38 -13.27 7.22 -3.90
CA HIS A 38 -12.25 7.28 -4.93
C HIS A 38 -11.52 8.61 -4.83
N TYR A 39 -10.22 8.58 -5.09
CA TYR A 39 -9.42 9.79 -5.26
C TYR A 39 -8.97 9.86 -6.71
N ALA A 40 -9.09 11.05 -7.29
CA ALA A 40 -8.64 11.30 -8.65
C ALA A 40 -7.16 11.64 -8.65
N PHE A 41 -6.40 10.92 -9.47
CA PHE A 41 -4.98 11.20 -9.71
C PHE A 41 -4.76 11.41 -11.20
N ARG A 42 -3.75 12.20 -11.55
CA ARG A 42 -3.32 12.27 -12.93
C ARG A 42 -2.70 10.94 -13.34
N GLU A 43 -3.08 10.47 -14.52
CA GLU A 43 -2.57 9.20 -15.04
C GLU A 43 -1.05 9.21 -15.21
N ASP A 44 -0.48 10.33 -15.69
CA ASP A 44 0.96 10.47 -15.86
C ASP A 44 1.73 10.37 -14.53
N PHE A 45 1.15 10.92 -13.45
CA PHE A 45 1.72 10.77 -12.13
C PHE A 45 1.72 9.31 -11.68
N LEU A 46 0.59 8.62 -11.83
CA LEU A 46 0.48 7.22 -11.43
C LEU A 46 1.44 6.34 -12.25
N ARG A 47 1.57 6.59 -13.55
CA ARG A 47 2.46 5.81 -14.42
C ARG A 47 3.93 5.97 -14.05
N ARG A 48 4.31 7.12 -13.50
CA ARG A 48 5.67 7.28 -12.96
C ARG A 48 5.90 6.44 -11.71
N LYS A 49 4.85 6.13 -10.98
CA LYS A 49 4.92 5.38 -9.72
C LYS A 49 4.78 3.86 -9.92
N GLY A 50 4.06 3.46 -10.95
CA GLY A 50 3.82 2.05 -11.21
C GLY A 50 2.70 1.80 -12.19
N SER A 51 1.86 0.82 -11.92
CA SER A 51 0.77 0.39 -12.78
C SER A 51 -0.57 0.89 -12.24
N PRO A 52 -1.20 1.90 -12.87
CA PRO A 52 -2.43 2.49 -12.34
C PRO A 52 -3.57 1.50 -12.12
N SER A 53 -3.71 0.51 -13.00
CA SER A 53 -4.79 -0.49 -12.89
C SER A 53 -4.63 -1.43 -11.69
N HIS A 54 -3.46 -1.44 -11.05
CA HIS A 54 -3.19 -2.28 -9.88
C HIS A 54 -3.07 -1.45 -8.60
N MET A 55 -3.49 -0.20 -8.62
CA MET A 55 -3.36 0.68 -7.48
C MET A 55 -4.63 0.76 -6.66
N ALA A 56 -4.46 0.88 -5.35
CA ALA A 56 -5.52 1.09 -4.38
C ALA A 56 -5.03 2.02 -3.28
N LEU A 57 -5.96 2.64 -2.56
CA LEU A 57 -5.66 3.51 -1.43
C LEU A 57 -6.04 2.81 -0.13
N LEU A 58 -5.17 2.91 0.85
CA LEU A 58 -5.40 2.44 2.22
C LEU A 58 -5.41 3.62 3.19
N ARG A 59 -6.36 3.63 4.11
CA ARG A 59 -6.31 4.54 5.25
C ARG A 59 -5.50 3.87 6.36
N VAL A 60 -4.53 4.62 6.88
CA VAL A 60 -3.64 4.12 7.92
C VAL A 60 -4.31 4.16 9.29
N SER A 61 -4.20 3.08 10.03
CA SER A 61 -4.64 2.97 11.41
C SER A 61 -3.44 2.68 12.31
N GLY A 62 -3.35 3.42 13.41
CA GLY A 62 -2.27 3.23 14.39
C GLY A 62 -1.04 4.05 14.11
N ASP A 63 0.01 3.84 14.90
CA ASP A 63 1.19 4.69 14.96
C ASP A 63 2.51 3.97 14.65
N SER A 64 2.44 2.74 14.13
CA SER A 64 3.64 1.93 13.91
C SER A 64 4.62 2.54 12.90
N MET A 65 4.14 3.36 11.98
CA MET A 65 4.96 3.99 10.94
C MET A 65 5.25 5.47 11.21
N GLU A 66 4.85 5.98 12.38
CA GLU A 66 5.20 7.34 12.77
C GLU A 66 6.72 7.47 13.00
N PRO A 67 7.30 8.62 12.68
CA PRO A 67 6.66 9.87 12.26
C PRO A 67 6.42 10.01 10.76
N ARG A 68 6.82 9.04 9.95
CA ARG A 68 6.79 9.19 8.49
C ARG A 68 5.39 9.02 7.91
N ILE A 69 4.63 8.06 8.42
CA ILE A 69 3.24 7.82 8.05
C ILE A 69 2.44 7.76 9.34
N CYS A 70 1.39 8.58 9.43
CA CYS A 70 0.65 8.78 10.66
C CYS A 70 -0.76 8.20 10.56
N HIS A 71 -1.38 8.03 11.72
CA HIS A 71 -2.79 7.61 11.81
C HIS A 71 -3.67 8.52 10.94
N ASN A 72 -4.59 7.95 10.21
CA ASN A 72 -5.50 8.59 9.23
C ASN A 72 -4.85 9.07 7.94
N ASP A 73 -3.56 8.90 7.73
CA ASP A 73 -2.96 9.12 6.42
C ASP A 73 -3.56 8.16 5.39
N VAL A 74 -3.51 8.56 4.14
CA VAL A 74 -3.95 7.75 3.00
C VAL A 74 -2.73 7.36 2.20
N VAL A 75 -2.54 6.07 1.96
CA VAL A 75 -1.37 5.53 1.28
C VAL A 75 -1.78 4.89 -0.04
N LEU A 76 -1.10 5.27 -1.11
CA LEU A 76 -1.29 4.66 -2.43
C LEU A 76 -0.39 3.42 -2.54
N VAL A 77 -1.00 2.28 -2.82
CA VAL A 77 -0.31 0.99 -2.92
C VAL A 77 -0.45 0.46 -4.34
N ASP A 78 0.69 0.11 -4.94
CA ASP A 78 0.73 -0.55 -6.24
C ASP A 78 0.92 -2.05 -6.04
N GLN A 79 -0.13 -2.81 -6.33
CA GLN A 79 -0.16 -4.26 -6.16
C GLN A 79 0.61 -5.01 -7.24
N SER A 80 1.10 -4.34 -8.27
CA SER A 80 1.97 -4.95 -9.27
C SER A 80 3.42 -5.07 -8.80
N GLN A 81 3.80 -4.35 -7.73
CA GLN A 81 5.17 -4.32 -7.21
C GLN A 81 5.24 -5.13 -5.91
N LYS A 82 5.55 -6.40 -6.04
CA LYS A 82 5.57 -7.35 -4.91
C LYS A 82 6.98 -7.85 -4.57
N ASP A 83 7.96 -7.60 -5.44
CA ASP A 83 9.34 -7.98 -5.18
C ASP A 83 10.01 -6.92 -4.31
N PRO A 84 10.46 -7.26 -3.11
CA PRO A 84 10.91 -6.25 -2.15
C PRO A 84 12.22 -5.59 -2.59
N VAL A 85 12.18 -4.27 -2.71
CA VAL A 85 13.38 -3.43 -2.80
C VAL A 85 13.76 -3.06 -1.37
N PRO A 86 14.99 -3.38 -0.93
CA PRO A 86 15.39 -3.18 0.46
C PRO A 86 15.18 -1.76 0.95
N GLY A 87 14.60 -1.63 2.14
CA GLY A 87 14.38 -0.33 2.78
C GLY A 87 13.15 0.43 2.32
N ARG A 88 12.35 -0.12 1.41
CA ARG A 88 11.12 0.51 0.94
C ARG A 88 9.91 0.03 1.73
N ILE A 89 8.82 0.81 1.65
CA ILE A 89 7.58 0.54 2.38
C ILE A 89 6.65 -0.30 1.51
N TYR A 90 6.08 -1.34 2.12
CA TYR A 90 5.12 -2.22 1.46
C TYR A 90 3.91 -2.43 2.34
N ALA A 91 2.76 -2.63 1.68
CA ALA A 91 1.62 -3.23 2.33
C ALA A 91 1.88 -4.73 2.42
N VAL A 92 1.83 -5.25 3.63
CA VAL A 92 2.14 -6.66 3.94
C VAL A 92 0.94 -7.27 4.64
N SER A 93 0.48 -8.42 4.19
CA SER A 93 -0.60 -9.13 4.87
C SER A 93 -0.03 -10.14 5.85
N VAL A 94 -0.62 -10.14 7.04
CA VAL A 94 -0.39 -11.16 8.06
C VAL A 94 -1.76 -11.71 8.42
N GLU A 95 -2.02 -12.95 8.09
CA GLU A 95 -3.32 -13.58 8.32
C GLU A 95 -4.49 -12.73 7.78
N ASP A 96 -4.37 -12.24 6.55
CA ASP A 96 -5.36 -11.43 5.82
C ASP A 96 -5.54 -9.98 6.33
N LEU A 97 -4.92 -9.59 7.44
CA LEU A 97 -4.86 -8.19 7.85
C LEU A 97 -3.64 -7.52 7.20
N VAL A 98 -3.82 -6.30 6.71
CA VAL A 98 -2.79 -5.58 5.97
C VAL A 98 -2.16 -4.51 6.84
N TYR A 99 -0.84 -4.51 6.88
CA TYR A 99 -0.02 -3.56 7.62
C TYR A 99 0.98 -2.90 6.68
N LEU A 100 1.39 -1.68 7.01
CA LEU A 100 2.52 -1.04 6.33
C LEU A 100 3.80 -1.35 7.10
N LYS A 101 4.83 -1.78 6.40
CA LYS A 101 6.13 -2.10 6.98
C LYS A 101 7.24 -1.71 6.02
N VAL A 102 8.40 -1.40 6.57
CA VAL A 102 9.65 -1.33 5.81
C VAL A 102 10.12 -2.76 5.62
N VAL A 103 10.34 -3.16 4.38
CA VAL A 103 10.70 -4.56 4.06
C VAL A 103 12.15 -4.65 3.64
N ASN A 104 12.87 -5.57 4.28
CA ASN A 104 14.18 -6.00 3.84
C ASN A 104 14.13 -7.51 3.61
N ALA A 105 14.71 -7.96 2.50
CA ALA A 105 14.78 -9.38 2.16
C ALA A 105 16.17 -9.90 2.44
N MET A 106 16.24 -11.05 3.10
CA MET A 106 17.48 -11.81 3.30
C MET A 106 17.23 -13.23 2.80
N PRO A 107 18.28 -14.02 2.52
CA PRO A 107 18.09 -15.39 2.07
C PRO A 107 17.18 -16.19 3.02
N GLY A 108 16.03 -16.65 2.49
CA GLY A 108 15.07 -17.45 3.23
C GLY A 108 14.19 -16.69 4.21
N ARG A 109 14.27 -15.36 4.31
CA ARG A 109 13.47 -14.59 5.25
C ARG A 109 13.23 -13.15 4.80
N LEU A 110 12.13 -12.57 5.31
CA LEU A 110 11.83 -11.15 5.22
C LEU A 110 11.96 -10.53 6.61
N ILE A 111 12.45 -9.30 6.67
CA ILE A 111 12.47 -8.51 7.89
C ILE A 111 11.50 -7.37 7.70
N LEU A 112 10.46 -7.31 8.55
CA LEU A 112 9.41 -6.32 8.51
C LEU A 112 9.61 -5.35 9.67
N SER A 113 9.96 -4.11 9.34
CA SER A 113 10.29 -3.10 10.34
C SER A 113 9.27 -1.98 10.34
N SER A 114 9.12 -1.34 11.50
CA SER A 114 8.32 -0.14 11.68
C SER A 114 9.24 1.06 11.88
N TYR A 115 8.81 2.25 11.47
CA TYR A 115 9.57 3.46 11.79
C TYR A 115 9.51 3.81 13.27
N ASN A 116 8.40 3.51 13.93
CA ASN A 116 8.26 3.73 15.36
C ASN A 116 9.05 2.66 16.13
N PRO A 117 10.07 3.05 16.91
CA PRO A 117 10.92 2.08 17.61
C PRO A 117 10.22 1.32 18.73
N ALA A 118 9.01 1.73 19.11
CA ALA A 118 8.20 0.98 20.07
C ALA A 118 7.73 -0.37 19.50
N TYR A 119 7.79 -0.53 18.17
CA TYR A 119 7.40 -1.77 17.50
C TYR A 119 8.66 -2.51 17.04
N PRO A 120 8.96 -3.67 17.61
CA PRO A 120 10.14 -4.43 17.22
C PRO A 120 9.99 -5.03 15.82
N PRO A 121 11.11 -5.25 15.10
CA PRO A 121 11.07 -5.92 13.80
C PRO A 121 10.50 -7.33 13.90
N ILE A 122 9.81 -7.73 12.84
CA ILE A 122 9.26 -9.08 12.69
C ILE A 122 10.04 -9.79 11.60
N GLU A 123 10.52 -11.00 11.89
CA GLU A 123 11.13 -11.85 10.88
C GLU A 123 10.10 -12.87 10.40
N ALA A 124 9.98 -13.01 9.08
CA ALA A 124 9.11 -14.00 8.45
C ALA A 124 9.96 -14.93 7.58
N CYS A 125 9.90 -16.23 7.86
CA CYS A 125 10.59 -17.24 7.08
C CYS A 125 9.84 -17.48 5.77
N THR A 126 10.53 -17.36 4.63
CA THR A 126 9.92 -17.54 3.31
C THR A 126 9.92 -18.98 2.82
N THR A 127 10.59 -19.87 3.54
CA THR A 127 10.74 -21.28 3.15
C THR A 127 9.93 -22.24 4.02
N ASP A 128 9.22 -21.71 5.02
CA ASP A 128 8.42 -22.49 5.96
C ASP A 128 6.98 -22.66 5.46
N GLN A 129 6.25 -23.59 6.06
CA GLN A 129 4.80 -23.78 5.85
C GLN A 129 4.00 -22.52 6.23
N LEU A 130 4.54 -21.69 7.12
CA LEU A 130 3.94 -20.43 7.54
C LEU A 130 4.20 -19.28 6.55
N ALA A 131 4.96 -19.52 5.49
CA ALA A 131 5.29 -18.50 4.49
C ALA A 131 4.04 -17.89 3.83
N ASP A 132 2.96 -18.68 3.71
CA ASP A 132 1.70 -18.21 3.12
C ASP A 132 0.92 -17.26 4.04
N LEU A 133 1.24 -17.22 5.34
CA LEU A 133 0.58 -16.32 6.29
C LEU A 133 1.08 -14.89 6.19
N VAL A 134 2.26 -14.69 5.63
CA VAL A 134 2.87 -13.36 5.43
C VAL A 134 3.15 -13.17 3.95
N ARG A 135 2.49 -12.18 3.35
CA ARG A 135 2.63 -11.89 1.92
C ARG A 135 2.85 -10.40 1.70
N ILE A 136 3.69 -10.07 0.72
CA ILE A 136 3.79 -8.69 0.22
C ILE A 136 2.61 -8.47 -0.72
N VAL A 137 1.78 -7.48 -0.39
CA VAL A 137 0.58 -7.15 -1.17
C VAL A 137 0.90 -6.16 -2.27
N GLY A 138 1.73 -5.18 -1.97
CA GLY A 138 2.14 -4.17 -2.94
C GLY A 138 3.02 -3.11 -2.31
N ARG A 139 3.65 -2.29 -3.16
CA ARG A 139 4.54 -1.22 -2.73
C ARG A 139 3.76 0.05 -2.43
N ALA A 140 4.04 0.67 -1.29
CA ALA A 140 3.54 2.01 -0.99
C ALA A 140 4.34 3.03 -1.80
N VAL A 141 3.66 3.82 -2.62
CA VAL A 141 4.31 4.72 -3.58
C VAL A 141 3.98 6.19 -3.35
N TRP A 142 3.03 6.50 -2.49
CA TRP A 142 2.63 7.87 -2.18
C TRP A 142 1.82 7.89 -0.88
N VAL A 143 1.91 8.98 -0.15
CA VAL A 143 1.11 9.21 1.05
C VAL A 143 0.52 10.62 1.01
N GLY A 144 -0.73 10.74 1.43
CA GLY A 144 -1.42 12.01 1.58
C GLY A 144 -2.07 12.14 2.94
N ARG A 145 -2.25 13.38 3.38
CA ARG A 145 -2.82 13.69 4.70
C ARG A 145 -3.76 14.86 4.61
N GLU A 146 -4.95 14.68 5.15
CA GLU A 146 -5.88 15.79 5.36
C GLU A 146 -5.57 16.46 6.70
N LEU A 147 -5.63 17.77 6.71
CA LEU A 147 -5.47 18.56 7.94
C LEU A 147 -6.84 18.99 8.44
N ASP A 148 -7.06 18.87 9.72
CA ASP A 148 -8.30 19.29 10.38
C ASP A 148 -8.37 20.82 10.58
#